data_73d704b31db4133634c014d8ee8415d3
#
_entry.id   73d704b31db4133634c014d8ee8415d3
#
_cell.length_a   1.000
_cell.length_b   1.000
_cell.length_c   1.000
_cell.angle_alpha   90.00
_cell.angle_beta   90.00
_cell.angle_gamma   90.00
#
_symmetry.space_group_name_H-M   'P 1'
#
loop_
_entity.id
_entity.type
_entity.pdbx_description
1 polymer ?
#
loop_
_entity_poly.entity_id
_entity_poly.type
_entity_poly.pdbx_seq_one_letter_code
_entity_poly.pdbx_strand_id
1 'polypeptide(L)'
;MPEFKTVDGVDTHPDWSHVPEHARHVFLCTGPRCTQRGALQLWKTLRRHLLAHDRIETPGGVLLTRTHCQFPCNLGPILTVYPETCWYGAHSDADVQRLVEVHLVGGEVVEDLLIKERS
;
A
#
# COMPACT_ATOMS: atom_id res chain seq x y z
N MET A 1 -17.20 24.51 21.10
CA MET A 1 -16.25 23.53 20.54
C MET A 1 -16.51 22.16 21.15
N PRO A 2 -16.67 21.14 20.34
CA PRO A 2 -16.78 19.80 20.90
C PRO A 2 -15.48 19.40 21.59
N GLU A 3 -15.62 18.80 22.75
CA GLU A 3 -14.47 18.24 23.45
C GLU A 3 -14.19 16.84 22.94
N PHE A 4 -12.93 16.52 22.77
CA PHE A 4 -12.51 15.21 22.34
C PHE A 4 -12.11 14.38 23.56
N LYS A 5 -12.58 13.14 23.59
CA LYS A 5 -12.39 12.25 24.72
C LYS A 5 -11.05 11.54 24.64
N THR A 6 -10.49 11.21 25.78
CA THR A 6 -9.44 10.24 25.87
C THR A 6 -10.08 8.84 25.94
N VAL A 7 -9.73 7.98 25.00
CA VAL A 7 -10.22 6.61 24.94
C VAL A 7 -9.04 5.66 25.15
N ASP A 8 -9.16 4.78 26.13
CA ASP A 8 -8.09 3.82 26.49
C ASP A 8 -6.72 4.52 26.68
N GLY A 9 -6.73 5.71 27.29
CA GLY A 9 -5.51 6.47 27.53
C GLY A 9 -4.98 7.23 26.31
N VAL A 10 -5.71 7.21 25.20
CA VAL A 10 -5.31 7.89 23.97
C VAL A 10 -6.17 9.14 23.74
N ASP A 11 -5.52 10.25 23.50
CA ASP A 11 -6.18 11.50 23.16
C ASP A 11 -6.73 11.39 21.72
N THR A 12 -8.03 11.60 21.56
CA THR A 12 -8.69 11.49 20.26
C THR A 12 -8.82 12.81 19.52
N HIS A 13 -8.15 13.86 19.99
CA HIS A 13 -8.21 15.16 19.31
C HIS A 13 -7.60 15.04 17.89
N PRO A 14 -8.27 15.60 16.85
CA PRO A 14 -7.80 15.48 15.47
C PRO A 14 -6.40 16.03 15.22
N ASP A 15 -5.94 17.00 16.01
CA ASP A 15 -4.59 17.53 15.85
C ASP A 15 -3.49 16.52 16.19
N TRP A 16 -3.84 15.48 16.96
CA TRP A 16 -2.89 14.45 17.37
C TRP A 16 -2.90 13.24 16.44
N SER A 17 -4.05 13.01 15.80
CA SER A 17 -4.20 11.86 14.91
C SER A 17 -5.22 12.17 13.85
N HIS A 18 -4.80 12.22 12.62
CA HIS A 18 -5.68 12.50 11.49
C HIS A 18 -5.24 11.67 10.27
N VAL A 19 -6.14 11.53 9.32
CA VAL A 19 -5.80 10.89 8.05
C VAL A 19 -4.95 11.88 7.23
N PRO A 20 -3.69 11.55 6.92
CA PRO A 20 -2.85 12.46 6.14
C PRO A 20 -3.36 12.58 4.71
N GLU A 21 -3.13 13.74 4.11
CA GLU A 21 -3.46 13.94 2.71
C GLU A 21 -2.63 13.00 1.84
N HIS A 22 -3.29 12.30 0.93
CA HIS A 22 -2.62 11.34 0.04
C HIS A 22 -3.42 11.16 -1.24
N ALA A 23 -2.72 10.83 -2.32
CA ALA A 23 -3.34 10.52 -3.60
C ALA A 23 -3.73 9.05 -3.69
N ARG A 24 -2.91 8.16 -3.14
CA ARG A 24 -3.14 6.71 -3.17
C ARG A 24 -2.78 6.06 -1.85
N HIS A 25 -3.44 4.95 -1.57
CA HIS A 25 -3.15 4.11 -0.41
C HIS A 25 -2.86 2.70 -0.89
N VAL A 26 -1.69 2.18 -0.53
CA VAL A 26 -1.23 0.85 -0.92
C VAL A 26 -1.26 -0.07 0.29
N PHE A 27 -1.85 -1.23 0.12
CA PHE A 27 -1.90 -2.27 1.15
C PHE A 27 -1.09 -3.47 0.67
N LEU A 28 0.00 -3.77 1.36
CA LEU A 28 0.82 -4.93 1.06
C LEU A 28 0.50 -6.05 2.03
N CYS A 29 0.13 -7.21 1.49
CA CYS A 29 -0.14 -8.39 2.29
C CYS A 29 1.16 -8.93 2.89
N THR A 30 1.17 -9.09 4.22
CA THR A 30 2.27 -9.73 4.95
C THR A 30 1.78 -10.95 5.73
N GLY A 31 0.71 -11.59 5.26
CA GLY A 31 0.29 -12.87 5.77
C GLY A 31 1.37 -13.93 5.55
N PRO A 32 1.22 -15.13 6.17
CA PRO A 32 2.31 -16.13 6.15
C PRO A 32 2.80 -16.51 4.76
N ARG A 33 1.91 -16.70 3.80
CA ARG A 33 2.31 -17.09 2.43
C ARG A 33 3.01 -15.97 1.68
N CYS A 34 2.51 -14.75 1.79
CA CYS A 34 3.15 -13.60 1.15
C CYS A 34 4.51 -13.33 1.77
N THR A 35 4.64 -13.47 3.08
CA THR A 35 5.92 -13.28 3.77
C THR A 35 6.92 -14.35 3.33
N GLN A 36 6.50 -15.61 3.17
CA GLN A 36 7.36 -16.68 2.64
C GLN A 36 7.83 -16.39 1.22
N ARG A 37 7.06 -15.65 0.46
CA ARG A 37 7.37 -15.28 -0.92
C ARG A 37 8.12 -13.95 -1.05
N GLY A 38 8.59 -13.40 0.05
CA GLY A 38 9.42 -12.22 0.04
C GLY A 38 8.69 -10.90 0.21
N ALA A 39 7.49 -10.88 0.78
CA ALA A 39 6.71 -9.66 0.95
C ALA A 39 7.46 -8.59 1.74
N LEU A 40 8.21 -8.97 2.77
CA LEU A 40 8.94 -8.00 3.58
C LEU A 40 10.08 -7.34 2.80
N GLN A 41 10.71 -8.06 1.88
CA GLN A 41 11.69 -7.48 0.98
C GLN A 41 11.02 -6.53 -0.02
N LEU A 42 9.86 -6.91 -0.55
CA LEU A 42 9.10 -6.05 -1.46
C LEU A 42 8.63 -4.78 -0.76
N TRP A 43 8.30 -4.86 0.53
CA TRP A 43 7.98 -3.69 1.33
C TRP A 43 9.11 -2.68 1.35
N LYS A 44 10.33 -3.15 1.57
CA LYS A 44 11.53 -2.30 1.58
C LYS A 44 11.78 -1.68 0.21
N THR A 45 11.64 -2.47 -0.84
CA THR A 45 11.80 -2.01 -2.22
C THR A 45 10.75 -0.95 -2.57
N LEU A 46 9.50 -1.19 -2.19
CA LEU A 46 8.40 -0.25 -2.40
C LEU A 46 8.69 1.10 -1.74
N ARG A 47 9.09 1.08 -0.46
CA ARG A 47 9.42 2.31 0.25
C ARG A 47 10.59 3.04 -0.40
N ARG A 48 11.63 2.31 -0.79
CA ARG A 48 12.81 2.90 -1.42
C ARG A 48 12.48 3.61 -2.72
N HIS A 49 11.68 2.98 -3.57
CA HIS A 49 11.27 3.60 -4.85
C HIS A 49 10.35 4.80 -4.65
N LEU A 50 9.41 4.72 -3.72
CA LEU A 50 8.54 5.85 -3.43
C LEU A 50 9.30 7.02 -2.83
N LEU A 51 10.29 6.74 -1.99
CA LEU A 51 11.15 7.78 -1.43
C LEU A 51 11.98 8.46 -2.53
N ALA A 52 12.50 7.67 -3.48
CA ALA A 52 13.26 8.20 -4.61
C ALA A 52 12.43 9.13 -5.49
N HIS A 53 11.12 8.89 -5.59
CA HIS A 53 10.19 9.74 -6.34
C HIS A 53 9.52 10.82 -5.49
N ASP A 54 9.93 10.95 -4.23
CA ASP A 54 9.37 11.92 -3.27
C ASP A 54 7.85 11.77 -3.10
N ARG A 55 7.39 10.51 -3.01
CA ARG A 55 5.97 10.19 -2.91
C ARG A 55 5.57 9.53 -1.59
N ILE A 56 6.51 9.24 -0.71
CA ILE A 56 6.19 8.58 0.55
C ILE A 56 5.83 9.61 1.62
N GLU A 57 4.65 9.43 2.22
CA GLU A 57 4.19 10.23 3.36
C GLU A 57 4.21 11.74 3.11
N THR A 58 4.07 12.16 1.86
CA THR A 58 4.00 13.57 1.48
C THR A 58 2.59 13.94 1.07
N PRO A 59 2.17 15.22 1.16
CA PRO A 59 0.86 15.63 0.65
C PRO A 59 0.72 15.29 -0.84
N GLY A 60 -0.38 14.62 -1.19
CA GLY A 60 -0.58 14.13 -2.55
C GLY A 60 0.24 12.91 -2.90
N GLY A 61 0.96 12.32 -1.94
CA GLY A 61 1.78 11.14 -2.13
C GLY A 61 1.04 9.83 -1.89
N VAL A 62 1.76 8.83 -1.41
CA VAL A 62 1.24 7.48 -1.21
C VAL A 62 1.36 7.07 0.25
N LEU A 63 0.23 6.62 0.82
CA LEU A 63 0.24 5.95 2.12
C LEU A 63 0.51 4.46 1.92
N LEU A 64 1.28 3.88 2.82
CA LEU A 64 1.62 2.46 2.81
C LEU A 64 1.13 1.79 4.08
N THR A 65 0.49 0.65 3.95
CA THR A 65 0.03 -0.14 5.08
C THR A 65 0.34 -1.61 4.83
N ARG A 66 0.93 -2.27 5.82
CA ARG A 66 1.07 -3.72 5.80
C ARG A 66 -0.19 -4.33 6.37
N THR A 67 -0.69 -5.38 5.75
CA THR A 67 -1.88 -6.09 6.20
C THR A 67 -1.52 -7.53 6.56
N HIS A 68 -2.44 -8.21 7.26
CA HIS A 68 -2.39 -9.66 7.36
C HIS A 68 -2.81 -10.27 6.02
N CYS A 69 -3.39 -11.45 6.00
CA CYS A 69 -3.76 -12.11 4.75
C CYS A 69 -4.88 -11.35 4.02
N GLN A 70 -4.69 -11.10 2.72
CA GLN A 70 -5.71 -10.51 1.84
C GLN A 70 -6.43 -11.55 0.99
N PHE A 71 -6.34 -12.82 1.35
CA PHE A 71 -6.97 -14.01 0.76
C PHE A 71 -6.28 -14.58 -0.48
N PRO A 72 -6.06 -13.86 -1.61
CA PRO A 72 -5.47 -14.52 -2.78
C PRO A 72 -3.96 -14.72 -2.66
N CYS A 73 -3.49 -15.18 -1.50
CA CYS A 73 -2.06 -15.29 -1.19
C CYS A 73 -1.31 -16.28 -2.10
N ASN A 74 -2.03 -17.21 -2.75
CA ASN A 74 -1.43 -18.11 -3.73
C ASN A 74 -0.92 -17.37 -4.97
N LEU A 75 -1.43 -16.18 -5.22
CA LEU A 75 -1.05 -15.31 -6.34
C LEU A 75 -0.08 -14.22 -5.93
N GLY A 76 0.31 -14.20 -4.64
CA GLY A 76 1.10 -13.13 -4.05
C GLY A 76 2.59 -13.25 -4.21
N PRO A 77 3.29 -12.31 -3.63
CA PRO A 77 2.79 -11.28 -2.70
C PRO A 77 1.73 -10.37 -3.31
N ILE A 78 0.69 -10.08 -2.51
CA ILE A 78 -0.46 -9.30 -2.94
C ILE A 78 -0.28 -7.85 -2.54
N LEU A 79 -0.52 -6.95 -3.48
CA LEU A 79 -0.47 -5.51 -3.26
C LEU A 79 -1.74 -4.89 -3.83
N THR A 80 -2.49 -4.18 -2.99
CA THR A 80 -3.75 -3.55 -3.38
C THR A 80 -3.59 -2.03 -3.38
N VAL A 81 -4.07 -1.38 -4.42
CA VAL A 81 -3.93 0.08 -4.60
C VAL A 81 -5.29 0.73 -4.64
N TYR A 82 -5.50 1.74 -3.80
CA TYR A 82 -6.68 2.59 -3.79
C TYR A 82 -6.30 4.02 -4.19
N PRO A 83 -7.19 4.81 -4.81
CA PRO A 83 -8.63 4.56 -4.98
C PRO A 83 -9.01 3.70 -6.19
N GLU A 84 -8.07 3.36 -7.07
CA GLU A 84 -8.39 2.59 -8.29
C GLU A 84 -8.88 1.17 -8.00
N THR A 85 -8.62 0.65 -6.79
CA THR A 85 -9.01 -0.70 -6.35
C THR A 85 -8.39 -1.77 -7.26
N CYS A 86 -7.08 -1.67 -7.44
CA CYS A 86 -6.31 -2.63 -8.24
C CYS A 86 -5.62 -3.63 -7.31
N TRP A 87 -5.83 -4.91 -7.57
CA TRP A 87 -5.18 -5.99 -6.85
C TRP A 87 -4.07 -6.55 -7.71
N TYR A 88 -2.83 -6.45 -7.24
CA TYR A 88 -1.66 -6.87 -7.99
C TYR A 88 -0.97 -8.04 -7.33
N GLY A 89 -0.41 -8.94 -8.16
CA GLY A 89 0.56 -9.92 -7.71
C GLY A 89 1.94 -9.43 -8.08
N ALA A 90 2.76 -9.09 -7.10
CA ALA A 90 4.12 -8.62 -7.31
C ALA A 90 5.10 -9.71 -6.90
N HIS A 91 5.87 -10.23 -7.84
CA HIS A 91 6.72 -11.40 -7.62
C HIS A 91 8.21 -11.05 -7.50
N SER A 92 8.60 -9.81 -7.79
CA SER A 92 10.00 -9.40 -7.78
C SER A 92 10.11 -7.91 -7.49
N ASP A 93 11.34 -7.46 -7.19
CA ASP A 93 11.63 -6.05 -7.02
C ASP A 93 11.37 -5.27 -8.31
N ALA A 94 11.59 -5.89 -9.48
CA ALA A 94 11.29 -5.27 -10.76
C ALA A 94 9.80 -5.01 -10.94
N ASP A 95 8.94 -5.93 -10.48
CA ASP A 95 7.49 -5.74 -10.51
C ASP A 95 7.09 -4.56 -9.63
N VAL A 96 7.65 -4.46 -8.44
CA VAL A 96 7.39 -3.34 -7.53
C VAL A 96 7.84 -2.03 -8.14
N GLN A 97 9.00 -1.99 -8.77
CA GLN A 97 9.50 -0.80 -9.45
C GLN A 97 8.52 -0.35 -10.54
N ARG A 98 8.03 -1.28 -11.36
CA ARG A 98 7.05 -0.97 -12.39
C ARG A 98 5.76 -0.41 -11.80
N LEU A 99 5.26 -1.01 -10.71
CA LEU A 99 4.06 -0.52 -10.05
C LEU A 99 4.25 0.91 -9.53
N VAL A 100 5.40 1.21 -8.95
CA VAL A 100 5.69 2.56 -8.48
C VAL A 100 5.73 3.54 -9.64
N GLU A 101 6.52 3.25 -10.67
CA GLU A 101 6.73 4.19 -11.78
C GLU A 101 5.50 4.38 -12.66
N VAL A 102 4.80 3.29 -12.98
CA VAL A 102 3.67 3.34 -13.90
C VAL A 102 2.38 3.74 -13.18
N HIS A 103 2.07 3.12 -12.05
CA HIS A 103 0.79 3.36 -11.37
C HIS A 103 0.88 4.40 -10.26
N LEU A 104 1.76 4.23 -9.31
CA LEU A 104 1.78 5.09 -8.12
C LEU A 104 2.25 6.50 -8.42
N VAL A 105 3.15 6.66 -9.37
CA VAL A 105 3.63 7.97 -9.85
C VAL A 105 2.92 8.37 -11.13
N GLY A 106 2.83 7.46 -12.10
CA GLY A 106 2.29 7.75 -13.42
C GLY A 106 0.78 7.71 -13.56
N GLY A 107 0.09 7.08 -12.62
CA GLY A 107 -1.38 7.02 -12.62
C GLY A 107 -2.00 5.99 -13.55
N GLU A 108 -1.21 5.11 -14.16
CA GLU A 108 -1.70 4.10 -15.10
C GLU A 108 -1.64 2.69 -14.50
N VAL A 109 -2.65 1.88 -14.79
CA VAL A 109 -2.71 0.51 -14.31
C VAL A 109 -1.68 -0.36 -15.02
N VAL A 110 -1.02 -1.26 -14.26
CA VAL A 110 -0.09 -2.25 -14.82
C VAL A 110 -0.86 -3.53 -15.10
N GLU A 111 -1.37 -3.67 -16.30
CA GLU A 111 -2.32 -4.72 -16.67
C GLU A 111 -1.79 -6.14 -16.47
N ASP A 112 -0.53 -6.39 -16.79
CA ASP A 112 0.03 -7.72 -16.70
C ASP A 112 0.28 -8.20 -15.27
N LEU A 113 0.25 -7.32 -14.30
CA LEU A 113 0.39 -7.68 -12.89
C LEU A 113 -0.97 -7.76 -12.17
N LEU A 114 -2.04 -7.33 -12.80
CA LEU A 114 -3.38 -7.38 -12.20
C LEU A 114 -3.83 -8.81 -11.95
N ILE A 115 -4.37 -9.03 -10.75
CA ILE A 115 -5.11 -10.24 -10.44
C ILE A 115 -6.52 -10.02 -10.95
N LYS A 116 -6.88 -10.77 -11.98
CA LYS A 116 -8.22 -10.66 -12.56
C LYS A 116 -9.15 -11.56 -11.81
N GLU A 117 -10.19 -10.95 -11.24
CA GLU A 117 -11.21 -11.73 -10.58
C GLU A 117 -12.07 -12.43 -11.60
N ARG A 118 -12.51 -13.62 -11.20
CA ARG A 118 -13.53 -14.34 -11.93
C ARG A 118 -14.87 -13.98 -11.33
N SER A 119 -15.64 -13.34 -12.10
CA SER A 119 -17.03 -13.10 -11.75
C SER A 119 -17.89 -14.32 -12.06
#